data_353faf85d664936bfa8518aec119851a
#
_entry.id   353faf85d664936bfa8518aec119851a
#
_cell.length_a   1.000
_cell.length_b   1.000
_cell.length_c   1.000
_cell.angle_alpha   90.00
_cell.angle_beta   90.00
_cell.angle_gamma   90.00
#
_symmetry.space_group_name_H-M   'P 1'
#
loop_
_entity.id
_entity.type
_entity.pdbx_description
1 polymer ?
#
loop_
_entity_poly.entity_id
_entity_poly.type
_entity_poly.pdbx_seq_one_letter_code
_entity_poly.pdbx_strand_id
1 'polypeptide(L)'
;MKTTKNYKFWFATGSQDLYGDECLQKVAEHSQIIVNELNKSGILPYEVVWKPTLITNEVIRKTFNEANADEECAGVITWMHTFSPAKSWILGLQEYRKPLLHLHTQFNEEIPYDTIDMDFMNENQSAHGDREYGHIVSRMEIVRKVVVGHWAAKEVQEKIASWMRTAVGIMESSHIRVCRVADNMRNVAVTEGDKVEAQIRFGWEIDAYPVNEIAEAVQAVGKGDVDALVEEYYSKYQILLEGRDPEEFKKHVAVQAQIEIGFERFLEEKNYQAIVTHFGDLGALQQLPGLAIQRLMEKGYGFGGEGDWKTAAMVRLMKIMTTGKKDAKGTSFMEDYTYNLVPGKEGILEAHMLEVCPTIADGPISIKVNPLSMGDREDPARLVFTSKTGPAIATSLIDLGDRFRLIIKKTEKEMPKLPVATAFWTPQPDLATGAEAWILAGGAHHTAFSYDITAEQMGDWAEAMGIEAVYIDKDTQIRNFKNELKWNSMYYKLNK
;
A
#
# COMPACT_ATOMS: atom_id res chain seq x y z
N MET A 1 -9.46 -12.42 -3.80
CA MET A 1 -8.62 -11.40 -3.15
C MET A 1 -8.32 -11.87 -1.73
N LYS A 2 -7.05 -12.03 -1.34
CA LYS A 2 -6.71 -12.41 0.04
C LYS A 2 -7.25 -11.34 0.99
N THR A 3 -8.13 -11.74 1.90
CA THR A 3 -8.82 -10.84 2.84
C THR A 3 -7.88 -10.41 3.97
N THR A 4 -7.99 -9.16 4.38
CA THR A 4 -7.43 -8.66 5.64
C THR A 4 -8.37 -9.00 6.81
N LYS A 5 -7.87 -8.86 8.05
CA LYS A 5 -8.70 -8.93 9.26
C LYS A 5 -9.85 -7.90 9.22
N ASN A 6 -10.87 -8.10 10.00
CA ASN A 6 -12.00 -7.17 10.12
C ASN A 6 -11.63 -6.05 11.11
N TYR A 7 -10.89 -5.05 10.64
CA TYR A 7 -10.37 -3.96 11.46
C TYR A 7 -11.42 -2.94 11.86
N LYS A 8 -11.21 -2.32 13.05
CA LYS A 8 -11.97 -1.21 13.61
C LYS A 8 -11.02 -0.11 14.07
N PHE A 9 -11.52 1.09 14.22
CA PHE A 9 -10.78 2.23 14.76
C PHE A 9 -11.45 2.75 16.01
N TRP A 10 -10.68 3.04 17.05
CA TRP A 10 -11.23 3.57 18.28
C TRP A 10 -11.25 5.09 18.25
N PHE A 11 -12.33 5.68 18.73
CA PHE A 11 -12.48 7.13 18.89
C PHE A 11 -12.36 7.49 20.36
N ALA A 12 -11.33 8.24 20.72
CA ALA A 12 -10.91 8.56 22.07
C ALA A 12 -10.98 10.08 22.30
N THR A 13 -11.98 10.53 23.05
CA THR A 13 -12.19 11.95 23.34
C THR A 13 -11.62 12.32 24.69
N GLY A 14 -10.78 13.36 24.73
CA GLY A 14 -10.20 13.90 25.96
C GLY A 14 -11.06 14.99 26.60
N SER A 15 -11.11 15.00 27.93
CA SER A 15 -11.69 16.03 28.77
C SER A 15 -11.01 16.02 30.16
N GLN A 16 -11.61 16.67 31.14
CA GLN A 16 -11.15 16.66 32.55
C GLN A 16 -12.33 16.85 33.53
N ASP A 17 -12.17 16.36 34.75
CA ASP A 17 -13.19 16.43 35.82
C ASP A 17 -13.54 17.84 36.23
N LEU A 18 -12.65 18.83 36.01
CA LEU A 18 -12.84 20.23 36.41
C LEU A 18 -14.14 20.84 35.88
N TYR A 19 -14.65 20.34 34.73
CA TYR A 19 -15.88 20.88 34.12
C TYR A 19 -17.16 20.32 34.67
N GLY A 20 -17.11 19.30 35.55
CA GLY A 20 -18.26 18.68 36.20
C GLY A 20 -19.03 17.69 35.32
N ASP A 21 -19.93 16.95 35.96
CA ASP A 21 -20.62 15.81 35.33
C ASP A 21 -21.50 16.19 34.13
N GLU A 22 -22.16 17.33 34.16
CA GLU A 22 -23.03 17.80 33.07
C GLU A 22 -22.21 18.05 31.78
N CYS A 23 -21.07 18.72 31.88
CA CYS A 23 -20.20 18.95 30.76
C CYS A 23 -19.62 17.61 30.23
N LEU A 24 -19.20 16.72 31.12
CA LEU A 24 -18.67 15.40 30.71
C LEU A 24 -19.73 14.56 30.01
N GLN A 25 -20.99 14.64 30.41
CA GLN A 25 -22.09 13.98 29.72
C GLN A 25 -22.28 14.55 28.30
N LYS A 26 -22.27 15.86 28.13
CA LYS A 26 -22.33 16.50 26.79
C LYS A 26 -21.13 16.11 25.90
N VAL A 27 -19.93 16.06 26.46
CA VAL A 27 -18.73 15.59 25.75
C VAL A 27 -18.92 14.17 25.23
N ALA A 28 -19.48 13.28 26.06
CA ALA A 28 -19.77 11.91 25.66
C ALA A 28 -20.85 11.83 24.57
N GLU A 29 -21.93 12.60 24.71
CA GLU A 29 -23.03 12.68 23.73
C GLU A 29 -22.52 13.21 22.37
N HIS A 30 -21.76 14.31 22.36
CA HIS A 30 -21.17 14.87 21.15
C HIS A 30 -20.21 13.89 20.45
N SER A 31 -19.39 13.19 21.24
CA SER A 31 -18.48 12.15 20.71
C SER A 31 -19.22 11.01 20.04
N GLN A 32 -20.32 10.53 20.66
CA GLN A 32 -21.15 9.48 20.10
C GLN A 32 -21.88 9.92 18.83
N ILE A 33 -22.34 11.19 18.78
CA ILE A 33 -22.93 11.77 17.56
C ILE A 33 -21.91 11.76 16.43
N ILE A 34 -20.69 12.24 16.66
CA ILE A 34 -19.61 12.24 15.65
C ILE A 34 -19.37 10.81 15.15
N VAL A 35 -19.16 9.87 16.05
CA VAL A 35 -18.89 8.45 15.67
C VAL A 35 -20.04 7.85 14.88
N ASN A 36 -21.29 8.08 15.31
CA ASN A 36 -22.46 7.57 14.61
C ASN A 36 -22.60 8.15 13.19
N GLU A 37 -22.38 9.45 13.03
CA GLU A 37 -22.46 10.11 11.73
C GLU A 37 -21.29 9.73 10.81
N LEU A 38 -20.07 9.59 11.33
CA LEU A 38 -18.93 9.06 10.60
C LEU A 38 -19.23 7.65 10.05
N ASN A 39 -19.77 6.76 10.87
CA ASN A 39 -20.14 5.39 10.45
C ASN A 39 -21.27 5.36 9.43
N LYS A 40 -22.22 6.30 9.48
CA LYS A 40 -23.33 6.42 8.51
C LYS A 40 -22.93 7.06 7.19
N SER A 41 -21.82 7.77 7.14
CA SER A 41 -21.41 8.57 5.97
C SER A 41 -21.22 7.75 4.69
N GLY A 42 -20.88 6.46 4.81
CA GLY A 42 -20.54 5.59 3.69
C GLY A 42 -19.18 5.90 3.05
N ILE A 43 -18.41 6.86 3.61
CA ILE A 43 -17.09 7.28 3.14
C ILE A 43 -16.00 6.44 3.82
N LEU A 44 -16.14 6.18 5.11
CA LEU A 44 -15.15 5.42 5.89
C LEU A 44 -15.14 3.95 5.48
N PRO A 45 -13.97 3.35 5.24
CA PRO A 45 -13.85 1.95 4.86
C PRO A 45 -13.97 0.96 6.02
N TYR A 46 -13.86 1.44 7.27
CA TYR A 46 -13.89 0.65 8.49
C TYR A 46 -14.74 1.31 9.56
N GLU A 47 -15.24 0.50 10.49
CA GLU A 47 -16.04 0.95 11.62
C GLU A 47 -15.21 1.79 12.60
N VAL A 48 -15.80 2.86 13.12
CA VAL A 48 -15.28 3.66 14.23
C VAL A 48 -16.06 3.28 15.50
N VAL A 49 -15.34 2.93 16.56
CA VAL A 49 -15.90 2.52 17.85
C VAL A 49 -15.65 3.61 18.89
N TRP A 50 -16.71 4.17 19.44
CA TRP A 50 -16.60 5.14 20.52
C TRP A 50 -16.04 4.51 21.79
N LYS A 51 -15.14 5.21 22.47
CA LYS A 51 -14.63 4.88 23.81
C LYS A 51 -15.10 5.93 24.81
N PRO A 52 -15.38 5.53 26.07
CA PRO A 52 -15.75 6.47 27.12
C PRO A 52 -14.73 7.62 27.23
N THR A 53 -15.21 8.81 27.59
CA THR A 53 -14.38 10.03 27.69
C THR A 53 -13.16 9.82 28.59
N LEU A 54 -11.99 10.19 28.10
CA LEU A 54 -10.70 10.01 28.75
C LEU A 54 -10.38 11.22 29.63
N ILE A 55 -10.43 11.06 30.95
CA ILE A 55 -10.34 12.16 31.90
C ILE A 55 -9.15 12.04 32.87
N THR A 56 -8.62 10.84 33.10
CA THR A 56 -7.48 10.62 34.02
C THR A 56 -6.34 9.84 33.39
N ASN A 57 -5.15 9.94 33.95
CA ASN A 57 -3.97 9.16 33.53
C ASN A 57 -4.27 7.66 33.45
N GLU A 58 -4.96 7.12 34.45
CA GLU A 58 -5.24 5.70 34.55
C GLU A 58 -6.20 5.23 33.45
N VAL A 59 -7.25 6.00 33.19
CA VAL A 59 -8.24 5.70 32.13
C VAL A 59 -7.59 5.79 30.77
N ILE A 60 -6.80 6.84 30.51
CA ILE A 60 -6.07 7.02 29.25
C ILE A 60 -5.12 5.85 29.02
N ARG A 61 -4.25 5.57 30.00
CA ARG A 61 -3.28 4.47 29.92
C ARG A 61 -3.95 3.12 29.68
N LYS A 62 -5.02 2.83 30.42
CA LYS A 62 -5.81 1.61 30.28
C LYS A 62 -6.38 1.47 28.86
N THR A 63 -7.00 2.52 28.34
CA THR A 63 -7.61 2.53 27.00
C THR A 63 -6.56 2.26 25.91
N PHE A 64 -5.38 2.89 25.99
CA PHE A 64 -4.32 2.65 25.01
C PHE A 64 -3.71 1.25 25.11
N ASN A 65 -3.60 0.67 26.31
CA ASN A 65 -3.14 -0.70 26.49
C ASN A 65 -4.18 -1.72 25.98
N GLU A 66 -5.46 -1.46 26.20
CA GLU A 66 -6.54 -2.27 25.61
C GLU A 66 -6.52 -2.18 24.09
N ALA A 67 -6.28 -0.99 23.51
CA ALA A 67 -6.14 -0.82 22.07
C ALA A 67 -4.91 -1.60 21.50
N ASN A 68 -3.79 -1.62 22.21
CA ASN A 68 -2.63 -2.43 21.83
C ASN A 68 -2.96 -3.93 21.81
N ALA A 69 -3.73 -4.41 22.80
CA ALA A 69 -4.05 -5.83 22.95
C ALA A 69 -5.17 -6.31 22.02
N ASP A 70 -6.04 -5.41 21.55
CA ASP A 70 -7.16 -5.75 20.66
C ASP A 70 -6.66 -5.91 19.21
N GLU A 71 -6.60 -7.15 18.72
CA GLU A 71 -6.15 -7.46 17.36
C GLU A 71 -7.02 -6.85 16.25
N GLU A 72 -8.28 -6.51 16.52
CA GLU A 72 -9.17 -5.84 15.58
C GLU A 72 -8.99 -4.31 15.57
N CYS A 73 -8.39 -3.72 16.60
CA CYS A 73 -8.10 -2.30 16.63
C CYS A 73 -6.90 -1.95 15.72
N ALA A 74 -7.14 -1.29 14.59
CA ALA A 74 -6.08 -0.87 13.67
C ALA A 74 -5.48 0.50 13.99
N GLY A 75 -6.09 1.27 14.88
CA GLY A 75 -5.60 2.58 15.29
C GLY A 75 -6.58 3.36 16.14
N VAL A 76 -6.11 4.45 16.73
CA VAL A 76 -6.90 5.34 17.57
C VAL A 76 -7.00 6.72 16.96
N ILE A 77 -8.22 7.25 16.91
CA ILE A 77 -8.53 8.64 16.57
C ILE A 77 -8.71 9.40 17.88
N THR A 78 -7.87 10.41 18.12
CA THR A 78 -7.95 11.26 19.31
C THR A 78 -8.56 12.62 18.97
N TRP A 79 -9.39 13.13 19.87
CA TRP A 79 -9.99 14.46 19.79
C TRP A 79 -10.10 15.09 21.19
N MET A 80 -9.70 16.34 21.33
CA MET A 80 -9.86 17.10 22.57
C MET A 80 -11.06 18.03 22.42
N HIS A 81 -12.22 17.62 22.95
CA HIS A 81 -13.43 18.42 22.86
C HIS A 81 -13.37 19.65 23.77
N THR A 82 -12.95 19.42 25.02
CA THR A 82 -12.62 20.47 26.00
C THR A 82 -11.10 20.54 26.17
N PHE A 83 -10.62 21.33 27.09
CA PHE A 83 -9.26 21.24 27.54
C PHE A 83 -9.03 19.90 28.27
N SER A 84 -8.10 19.12 27.78
CA SER A 84 -7.63 17.89 28.40
C SER A 84 -6.14 18.06 28.75
N PRO A 85 -5.75 18.01 30.05
CA PRO A 85 -4.36 18.24 30.44
C PRO A 85 -3.40 17.25 29.77
N ALA A 86 -2.49 17.71 28.94
CA ALA A 86 -1.64 16.85 28.12
C ALA A 86 -0.72 15.93 28.92
N LYS A 87 -0.34 16.31 30.14
CA LYS A 87 0.44 15.45 31.04
C LYS A 87 -0.26 14.14 31.35
N SER A 88 -1.58 14.12 31.37
CA SER A 88 -2.39 12.93 31.63
C SER A 88 -2.25 11.88 30.49
N TRP A 89 -1.85 12.29 29.32
CA TRP A 89 -1.71 11.43 28.14
C TRP A 89 -0.34 10.76 28.03
N ILE A 90 0.69 11.25 28.74
CA ILE A 90 2.10 10.84 28.55
C ILE A 90 2.27 9.33 28.68
N LEU A 91 1.78 8.72 29.76
CA LEU A 91 1.98 7.28 29.98
C LEU A 91 1.24 6.42 28.95
N GLY A 92 0.00 6.79 28.61
CA GLY A 92 -0.75 6.08 27.56
C GLY A 92 -0.06 6.16 26.21
N LEU A 93 0.34 7.36 25.80
CA LEU A 93 1.05 7.60 24.56
C LEU A 93 2.40 6.88 24.49
N GLN A 94 3.14 6.85 25.61
CA GLN A 94 4.45 6.17 25.69
C GLN A 94 4.34 4.64 25.47
N GLU A 95 3.24 4.05 25.91
CA GLU A 95 2.99 2.62 25.79
C GLU A 95 2.25 2.24 24.50
N TYR A 96 1.65 3.21 23.81
CA TYR A 96 0.89 2.96 22.57
C TYR A 96 1.80 2.56 21.39
N ARG A 97 1.34 1.60 20.58
CA ARG A 97 2.16 0.99 19.49
C ARG A 97 1.47 0.91 18.14
N LYS A 98 0.26 1.44 18.02
CA LYS A 98 -0.53 1.37 16.80
C LYS A 98 -0.67 2.74 16.14
N PRO A 99 -1.15 2.82 14.89
CA PRO A 99 -1.39 4.09 14.19
C PRO A 99 -2.26 5.06 14.99
N LEU A 100 -1.83 6.31 15.04
CA LEU A 100 -2.51 7.40 15.74
C LEU A 100 -2.97 8.47 14.75
N LEU A 101 -4.24 8.88 14.85
CA LEU A 101 -4.77 10.06 14.18
C LEU A 101 -5.20 11.09 15.22
N HIS A 102 -4.73 12.32 15.07
CA HIS A 102 -5.20 13.47 15.81
C HIS A 102 -6.21 14.24 14.95
N LEU A 103 -7.51 14.08 15.26
CA LEU A 103 -8.58 14.83 14.62
C LEU A 103 -8.73 16.18 15.30
N HIS A 104 -8.33 17.26 14.62
CA HIS A 104 -8.49 18.63 15.09
C HIS A 104 -9.78 19.21 14.52
N THR A 105 -10.85 19.08 15.27
CA THR A 105 -12.20 19.48 14.89
C THR A 105 -12.93 20.17 16.02
N GLN A 106 -14.05 20.80 15.71
CA GLN A 106 -15.03 21.35 16.67
C GLN A 106 -16.34 20.58 16.51
N PHE A 107 -17.10 20.41 17.58
CA PHE A 107 -18.45 19.81 17.46
C PHE A 107 -19.38 20.70 16.67
N ASN A 108 -19.40 22.00 17.02
CA ASN A 108 -20.15 23.04 16.30
C ASN A 108 -19.43 23.42 14.98
N GLU A 109 -20.18 23.65 13.93
CA GLU A 109 -19.66 24.18 12.67
C GLU A 109 -19.48 25.71 12.73
N GLU A 110 -20.40 26.39 13.39
CA GLU A 110 -20.44 27.85 13.51
C GLU A 110 -20.38 28.31 14.97
N ILE A 111 -19.75 29.45 15.22
CA ILE A 111 -19.76 30.11 16.52
C ILE A 111 -21.13 30.79 16.70
N PRO A 112 -21.88 30.50 17.79
CA PRO A 112 -23.18 31.13 18.01
C PRO A 112 -23.01 32.58 18.53
N TYR A 113 -22.69 33.52 17.64
CA TYR A 113 -22.28 34.87 17.97
C TYR A 113 -23.26 35.65 18.88
N ASP A 114 -24.56 35.38 18.76
CA ASP A 114 -25.57 36.11 19.51
C ASP A 114 -25.83 35.54 20.93
N THR A 115 -25.39 34.28 21.17
CA THR A 115 -25.71 33.54 22.41
C THR A 115 -24.49 32.96 23.10
N ILE A 116 -23.30 33.16 22.57
CA ILE A 116 -22.05 32.60 23.12
C ILE A 116 -21.80 33.15 24.54
N ASP A 117 -21.45 32.24 25.41
CA ASP A 117 -21.06 32.53 26.82
C ASP A 117 -19.79 31.73 27.19
N MET A 118 -19.36 31.87 28.46
CA MET A 118 -18.19 31.18 28.97
C MET A 118 -18.40 29.68 29.08
N ASP A 119 -19.63 29.21 29.33
CA ASP A 119 -19.92 27.79 29.41
C ASP A 119 -19.80 27.13 28.07
N PHE A 120 -20.34 27.75 27.00
CA PHE A 120 -20.10 27.31 25.60
C PHE A 120 -18.64 27.28 25.26
N MET A 121 -17.85 28.32 25.61
CA MET A 121 -16.43 28.40 25.33
C MET A 121 -15.63 27.33 26.07
N ASN A 122 -15.99 27.02 27.32
CA ASN A 122 -15.33 25.97 28.10
C ASN A 122 -15.67 24.58 27.59
N GLU A 123 -16.88 24.36 27.11
CA GLU A 123 -17.29 23.10 26.50
C GLU A 123 -16.62 22.88 25.14
N ASN A 124 -16.50 23.92 24.32
CA ASN A 124 -16.05 23.83 22.94
C ASN A 124 -14.62 24.41 22.76
N GLN A 125 -13.63 23.77 23.40
CA GLN A 125 -12.24 24.23 23.47
C GLN A 125 -11.25 23.41 22.60
N SER A 126 -11.66 22.80 21.48
CA SER A 126 -10.75 21.97 20.70
C SER A 126 -9.51 22.75 20.21
N ALA A 127 -9.68 24.04 19.84
CA ALA A 127 -8.54 24.87 19.43
C ALA A 127 -7.50 25.02 20.55
N HIS A 128 -7.90 25.02 21.81
CA HIS A 128 -7.04 25.08 22.99
C HIS A 128 -6.52 23.68 23.38
N GLY A 129 -7.44 22.72 23.58
CA GLY A 129 -7.10 21.37 24.05
C GLY A 129 -6.22 20.60 23.09
N ASP A 130 -6.52 20.64 21.79
CA ASP A 130 -5.73 19.95 20.76
C ASP A 130 -4.33 20.53 20.59
N ARG A 131 -4.12 21.81 20.86
CA ARG A 131 -2.77 22.39 20.83
C ARG A 131 -1.90 21.94 21.99
N GLU A 132 -2.47 21.85 23.18
CA GLU A 132 -1.79 21.30 24.35
C GLU A 132 -1.46 19.82 24.17
N TYR A 133 -2.44 19.02 23.70
CA TYR A 133 -2.22 17.63 23.33
C TYR A 133 -1.19 17.48 22.20
N GLY A 134 -1.31 18.27 21.14
CA GLY A 134 -0.38 18.26 20.00
C GLY A 134 1.05 18.61 20.42
N HIS A 135 1.22 19.53 21.39
CA HIS A 135 2.53 19.86 21.96
C HIS A 135 3.21 18.64 22.58
N ILE A 136 2.47 17.89 23.43
CA ILE A 136 3.10 16.74 24.10
C ILE A 136 3.39 15.59 23.12
N VAL A 137 2.52 15.33 22.16
CA VAL A 137 2.75 14.29 21.14
C VAL A 137 3.97 14.64 20.28
N SER A 138 4.15 15.92 19.91
CA SER A 138 5.34 16.40 19.18
C SER A 138 6.61 16.31 20.02
N ARG A 139 6.54 16.66 21.32
CA ARG A 139 7.69 16.57 22.24
C ARG A 139 8.15 15.12 22.48
N MET A 140 7.22 14.18 22.38
CA MET A 140 7.50 12.74 22.50
C MET A 140 7.91 12.10 21.16
N GLU A 141 7.99 12.88 20.08
CA GLU A 141 8.33 12.41 18.72
C GLU A 141 7.46 11.26 18.24
N ILE A 142 6.18 11.25 18.64
CA ILE A 142 5.23 10.21 18.23
C ILE A 142 4.71 10.51 16.83
N VAL A 143 4.91 9.56 15.92
CA VAL A 143 4.36 9.60 14.56
C VAL A 143 2.85 9.56 14.61
N ARG A 144 2.21 10.50 13.94
CA ARG A 144 0.75 10.59 13.86
C ARG A 144 0.28 11.30 12.61
N LYS A 145 -0.92 10.97 12.16
CA LYS A 145 -1.65 11.81 11.19
C LYS A 145 -2.41 12.90 11.90
N VAL A 146 -2.33 14.13 11.39
CA VAL A 146 -3.17 15.23 11.85
C VAL A 146 -4.17 15.57 10.75
N VAL A 147 -5.47 15.55 11.08
CA VAL A 147 -6.55 15.95 10.17
C VAL A 147 -7.28 17.13 10.78
N VAL A 148 -7.37 18.23 10.04
CA VAL A 148 -7.97 19.49 10.50
C VAL A 148 -9.23 19.80 9.68
N GLY A 149 -10.28 20.22 10.37
CA GLY A 149 -11.55 20.69 9.77
C GLY A 149 -12.77 20.11 10.46
N HIS A 150 -13.96 20.55 10.05
CA HIS A 150 -15.20 20.07 10.65
C HIS A 150 -15.43 18.58 10.33
N TRP A 151 -15.72 17.79 11.35
CA TRP A 151 -15.88 16.33 11.26
C TRP A 151 -16.91 15.85 10.24
N ALA A 152 -17.97 16.66 9.99
CA ALA A 152 -19.00 16.33 9.00
C ALA A 152 -18.60 16.70 7.57
N ALA A 153 -17.52 17.47 7.35
CA ALA A 153 -17.08 17.87 6.03
C ALA A 153 -16.53 16.66 5.26
N LYS A 154 -16.97 16.51 4.01
CA LYS A 154 -16.63 15.37 3.16
C LYS A 154 -15.11 15.19 3.00
N GLU A 155 -14.39 16.27 2.78
CA GLU A 155 -12.93 16.27 2.62
C GLU A 155 -12.19 15.81 3.89
N VAL A 156 -12.74 16.09 5.08
CA VAL A 156 -12.20 15.61 6.36
C VAL A 156 -12.42 14.10 6.50
N GLN A 157 -13.62 13.64 6.17
CA GLN A 157 -13.96 12.22 6.19
C GLN A 157 -13.14 11.43 5.17
N GLU A 158 -12.88 11.97 3.98
CA GLU A 158 -12.01 11.37 2.96
C GLU A 158 -10.54 11.26 3.45
N LYS A 159 -10.04 12.27 4.18
CA LYS A 159 -8.69 12.20 4.81
C LYS A 159 -8.63 11.15 5.91
N ILE A 160 -9.66 11.05 6.75
CA ILE A 160 -9.77 9.98 7.76
C ILE A 160 -9.80 8.60 7.07
N ALA A 161 -10.61 8.44 6.03
CA ALA A 161 -10.70 7.19 5.26
C ALA A 161 -9.37 6.81 4.61
N SER A 162 -8.64 7.79 4.08
CA SER A 162 -7.29 7.60 3.52
C SER A 162 -6.32 7.10 4.58
N TRP A 163 -6.29 7.76 5.75
CA TRP A 163 -5.47 7.32 6.88
C TRP A 163 -5.84 5.93 7.39
N MET A 164 -7.13 5.60 7.49
CA MET A 164 -7.56 4.26 7.91
C MET A 164 -6.98 3.17 7.02
N ARG A 165 -6.92 3.39 5.71
CA ARG A 165 -6.32 2.44 4.75
C ARG A 165 -4.81 2.31 4.95
N THR A 166 -4.12 3.41 5.19
CA THR A 166 -2.69 3.41 5.54
C THR A 166 -2.44 2.70 6.86
N ALA A 167 -3.26 2.97 7.88
CA ALA A 167 -3.17 2.33 9.19
C ALA A 167 -3.33 0.80 9.10
N VAL A 168 -4.30 0.32 8.30
CA VAL A 168 -4.43 -1.12 8.03
C VAL A 168 -3.20 -1.66 7.30
N GLY A 169 -2.64 -0.91 6.34
CA GLY A 169 -1.38 -1.27 5.69
C GLY A 169 -0.22 -1.40 6.68
N ILE A 170 -0.12 -0.50 7.67
CA ILE A 170 0.87 -0.54 8.75
C ILE A 170 0.67 -1.80 9.61
N MET A 171 -0.56 -2.10 10.02
CA MET A 171 -0.88 -3.26 10.84
C MET A 171 -0.62 -4.59 10.10
N GLU A 172 -1.00 -4.66 8.84
CA GLU A 172 -0.81 -5.85 8.00
C GLU A 172 0.63 -6.02 7.50
N SER A 173 1.46 -4.97 7.55
CA SER A 173 2.86 -5.03 7.11
C SER A 173 3.60 -6.18 7.81
N SER A 174 3.44 -6.31 9.12
CA SER A 174 4.08 -7.37 9.91
C SER A 174 3.59 -8.81 9.60
N HIS A 175 2.58 -8.94 8.76
CA HIS A 175 2.05 -10.24 8.32
C HIS A 175 2.42 -10.59 6.88
N ILE A 176 3.18 -9.73 6.19
CA ILE A 176 3.61 -9.99 4.81
C ILE A 176 4.76 -10.98 4.82
N ARG A 177 4.52 -12.14 4.20
CA ARG A 177 5.52 -13.19 3.96
C ARG A 177 5.73 -13.37 2.47
N VAL A 178 6.98 -13.34 2.04
CA VAL A 178 7.39 -13.43 0.63
C VAL A 178 8.09 -14.76 0.37
N CYS A 179 7.53 -15.56 -0.52
CA CYS A 179 8.19 -16.75 -1.04
C CYS A 179 9.15 -16.33 -2.16
N ARG A 180 10.46 -16.38 -1.91
CA ARG A 180 11.47 -16.16 -2.93
C ARG A 180 11.87 -17.50 -3.55
N VAL A 181 11.46 -17.69 -4.81
CA VAL A 181 11.82 -18.90 -5.58
C VAL A 181 13.20 -18.72 -6.19
N ALA A 182 14.11 -19.61 -5.86
CA ALA A 182 15.54 -19.51 -6.17
C ALA A 182 16.23 -18.33 -5.45
N ASP A 183 17.12 -17.63 -6.11
CA ASP A 183 17.90 -16.51 -5.57
C ASP A 183 17.56 -15.19 -6.28
N ASN A 184 18.19 -14.09 -5.90
CA ASN A 184 18.23 -12.88 -6.69
C ASN A 184 18.97 -13.14 -8.01
N MET A 185 18.55 -12.46 -9.06
CA MET A 185 19.24 -12.57 -10.36
C MET A 185 20.67 -12.08 -10.24
N ARG A 186 21.61 -12.89 -10.71
CA ARG A 186 23.05 -12.61 -10.61
C ARG A 186 23.41 -11.25 -11.18
N ASN A 187 24.17 -10.47 -10.42
CA ASN A 187 24.69 -9.15 -10.80
C ASN A 187 23.63 -8.05 -10.97
N VAL A 188 22.38 -8.26 -10.53
CA VAL A 188 21.33 -7.24 -10.50
C VAL A 188 21.25 -6.63 -9.11
N ALA A 189 21.99 -5.55 -8.87
CA ALA A 189 22.19 -4.98 -7.53
C ALA A 189 20.92 -4.46 -6.85
N VAL A 190 19.99 -3.89 -7.60
CA VAL A 190 18.78 -3.27 -7.04
C VAL A 190 17.77 -4.26 -6.49
N THR A 191 17.86 -5.54 -6.85
CA THR A 191 17.00 -6.60 -6.33
C THR A 191 17.48 -7.12 -4.96
N GLU A 192 18.75 -6.87 -4.62
CA GLU A 192 19.33 -7.24 -3.34
C GLU A 192 18.78 -6.38 -2.19
N GLY A 193 18.98 -6.84 -0.96
CA GLY A 193 18.63 -6.12 0.25
C GLY A 193 18.74 -6.96 1.51
N ASP A 194 18.85 -6.30 2.65
CA ASP A 194 18.93 -6.92 3.97
C ASP A 194 17.53 -7.40 4.43
N LYS A 195 17.34 -8.73 4.37
CA LYS A 195 16.07 -9.37 4.79
C LYS A 195 15.87 -9.31 6.31
N VAL A 196 16.94 -9.27 7.08
CA VAL A 196 16.87 -9.15 8.54
C VAL A 196 16.42 -7.75 8.92
N GLU A 197 17.02 -6.71 8.32
CA GLU A 197 16.58 -5.34 8.54
C GLU A 197 15.13 -5.11 8.04
N ALA A 198 14.72 -5.76 6.95
CA ALA A 198 13.33 -5.71 6.48
C ALA A 198 12.35 -6.31 7.50
N GLN A 199 12.72 -7.41 8.15
CA GLN A 199 11.91 -7.99 9.23
C GLN A 199 11.86 -7.08 10.46
N ILE A 200 12.97 -6.47 10.83
CA ILE A 200 13.04 -5.51 11.96
C ILE A 200 12.17 -4.28 11.68
N ARG A 201 12.25 -3.70 10.48
CA ARG A 201 11.55 -2.45 10.13
C ARG A 201 10.08 -2.66 9.78
N PHE A 202 9.80 -3.67 8.96
CA PHE A 202 8.49 -3.86 8.34
C PHE A 202 7.73 -5.06 8.90
N GLY A 203 8.42 -5.96 9.61
CA GLY A 203 7.92 -7.27 9.98
C GLY A 203 7.87 -8.26 8.81
N TRP A 204 8.45 -7.96 7.66
CA TRP A 204 8.40 -8.84 6.49
C TRP A 204 9.27 -10.08 6.66
N GLU A 205 8.71 -11.23 6.39
CA GLU A 205 9.45 -12.50 6.37
C GLU A 205 9.73 -12.92 4.92
N ILE A 206 11.00 -13.11 4.58
CA ILE A 206 11.42 -13.48 3.24
C ILE A 206 12.15 -14.83 3.29
N ASP A 207 11.48 -15.88 2.81
CA ASP A 207 12.01 -17.23 2.78
C ASP A 207 12.37 -17.66 1.36
N ALA A 208 13.53 -18.27 1.19
CA ALA A 208 14.00 -18.78 -0.09
C ALA A 208 13.69 -20.28 -0.24
N TYR A 209 13.20 -20.64 -1.42
CA TYR A 209 12.94 -22.03 -1.81
C TYR A 209 13.67 -22.40 -3.08
N PRO A 210 14.23 -23.62 -3.14
CA PRO A 210 14.72 -24.17 -4.40
C PRO A 210 13.60 -24.24 -5.43
N VAL A 211 13.88 -23.85 -6.67
CA VAL A 211 12.86 -23.82 -7.73
C VAL A 211 12.21 -25.19 -7.97
N ASN A 212 12.94 -26.30 -7.75
CA ASN A 212 12.39 -27.64 -7.94
C ASN A 212 11.34 -28.01 -6.89
N GLU A 213 11.40 -27.48 -5.67
CA GLU A 213 10.36 -27.72 -4.65
C GLU A 213 9.00 -27.15 -5.11
N ILE A 214 9.02 -25.97 -5.71
CA ILE A 214 7.81 -25.38 -6.30
C ILE A 214 7.40 -26.12 -7.59
N ALA A 215 8.37 -26.54 -8.42
CA ALA A 215 8.08 -27.31 -9.63
C ALA A 215 7.39 -28.66 -9.30
N GLU A 216 7.77 -29.30 -8.19
CA GLU A 216 7.09 -30.51 -7.69
C GLU A 216 5.64 -30.23 -7.31
N ALA A 217 5.34 -29.10 -6.64
CA ALA A 217 3.97 -28.69 -6.34
C ALA A 217 3.15 -28.45 -7.63
N VAL A 218 3.77 -27.89 -8.68
CA VAL A 218 3.15 -27.71 -9.99
C VAL A 218 2.87 -29.06 -10.65
N GLN A 219 3.83 -29.99 -10.64
CA GLN A 219 3.68 -31.33 -11.23
C GLN A 219 2.62 -32.18 -10.52
N ALA A 220 2.39 -31.94 -9.23
CA ALA A 220 1.39 -32.63 -8.43
C ALA A 220 -0.07 -32.23 -8.76
N VAL A 221 -0.28 -31.18 -9.56
CA VAL A 221 -1.62 -30.70 -9.93
C VAL A 221 -2.31 -31.71 -10.86
N GLY A 222 -3.51 -32.15 -10.47
CA GLY A 222 -4.28 -33.11 -11.23
C GLY A 222 -4.83 -32.52 -12.53
N LYS A 223 -4.90 -33.34 -13.59
CA LYS A 223 -5.41 -32.95 -14.90
C LYS A 223 -6.82 -32.34 -14.83
N GLY A 224 -7.71 -32.87 -13.99
CA GLY A 224 -9.08 -32.34 -13.85
C GLY A 224 -9.14 -30.90 -13.35
N ASP A 225 -8.25 -30.52 -12.42
CA ASP A 225 -8.16 -29.15 -11.91
C ASP A 225 -7.62 -28.21 -13.00
N VAL A 226 -6.62 -28.67 -13.77
CA VAL A 226 -6.07 -27.90 -14.91
C VAL A 226 -7.12 -27.66 -15.96
N ASP A 227 -7.86 -28.72 -16.37
CA ASP A 227 -8.91 -28.62 -17.37
C ASP A 227 -10.01 -27.64 -16.93
N ALA A 228 -10.43 -27.68 -15.67
CA ALA A 228 -11.43 -26.77 -15.10
C ALA A 228 -10.96 -25.31 -15.13
N LEU A 229 -9.70 -25.03 -14.78
CA LEU A 229 -9.16 -23.66 -14.80
C LEU A 229 -8.97 -23.15 -16.25
N VAL A 230 -8.60 -24.01 -17.18
CA VAL A 230 -8.54 -23.65 -18.61
C VAL A 230 -9.92 -23.25 -19.12
N GLU A 231 -11.00 -23.99 -18.78
CA GLU A 231 -12.37 -23.61 -19.16
C GLU A 231 -12.78 -22.26 -18.54
N GLU A 232 -12.37 -21.98 -17.27
CA GLU A 232 -12.56 -20.65 -16.66
C GLU A 232 -11.86 -19.57 -17.48
N TYR A 233 -10.61 -19.76 -17.88
CA TYR A 233 -9.90 -18.80 -18.71
C TYR A 233 -10.59 -18.53 -20.04
N TYR A 234 -11.03 -19.58 -20.73
CA TYR A 234 -11.73 -19.47 -22.01
C TYR A 234 -13.10 -18.80 -21.90
N SER A 235 -13.73 -18.90 -20.74
CA SER A 235 -14.99 -18.19 -20.46
C SER A 235 -14.78 -16.71 -20.12
N LYS A 236 -13.64 -16.37 -19.52
CA LYS A 236 -13.35 -15.03 -18.98
C LYS A 236 -12.61 -14.13 -19.98
N TYR A 237 -11.75 -14.69 -20.81
CA TYR A 237 -10.83 -13.94 -21.66
C TYR A 237 -11.05 -14.20 -23.14
N GLN A 238 -10.73 -13.21 -23.97
CA GLN A 238 -10.69 -13.41 -25.41
C GLN A 238 -9.45 -14.24 -25.81
N ILE A 239 -9.58 -15.10 -26.80
CA ILE A 239 -8.48 -15.94 -27.27
C ILE A 239 -7.92 -15.37 -28.57
N LEU A 240 -6.64 -15.04 -28.59
CA LEU A 240 -5.93 -14.51 -29.75
C LEU A 240 -4.98 -15.58 -30.30
N LEU A 241 -5.46 -16.42 -31.23
CA LEU A 241 -4.69 -17.53 -31.80
C LEU A 241 -3.54 -17.06 -32.68
N GLU A 242 -3.68 -15.93 -33.38
CA GLU A 242 -2.67 -15.35 -34.30
C GLU A 242 -2.08 -16.36 -35.28
N GLY A 243 -2.91 -17.28 -35.75
CA GLY A 243 -2.51 -18.32 -36.71
C GLY A 243 -1.96 -19.61 -36.10
N ARG A 244 -1.87 -19.70 -34.76
CA ARG A 244 -1.51 -20.97 -34.09
C ARG A 244 -2.66 -21.97 -34.16
N ASP A 245 -2.31 -23.25 -34.15
CA ASP A 245 -3.26 -24.33 -34.01
C ASP A 245 -3.99 -24.23 -32.65
N PRO A 246 -5.35 -24.32 -32.61
CA PRO A 246 -6.10 -24.17 -31.37
C PRO A 246 -5.75 -25.20 -30.28
N GLU A 247 -5.43 -26.44 -30.66
CA GLU A 247 -5.08 -27.50 -29.70
C GLU A 247 -3.68 -27.29 -29.14
N GLU A 248 -2.74 -26.83 -29.96
CA GLU A 248 -1.41 -26.42 -29.51
C GLU A 248 -1.49 -25.21 -28.58
N PHE A 249 -2.26 -24.19 -28.95
CA PHE A 249 -2.49 -23.02 -28.11
C PHE A 249 -3.06 -23.41 -26.73
N LYS A 250 -4.07 -24.29 -26.72
CA LYS A 250 -4.69 -24.77 -25.47
C LYS A 250 -3.69 -25.52 -24.58
N LYS A 251 -2.72 -26.25 -25.14
CA LYS A 251 -1.65 -26.90 -24.36
C LYS A 251 -0.76 -25.88 -23.64
N HIS A 252 -0.36 -24.81 -24.32
CA HIS A 252 0.41 -23.73 -23.68
C HIS A 252 -0.35 -23.05 -22.54
N VAL A 253 -1.65 -22.81 -22.73
CA VAL A 253 -2.54 -22.25 -21.70
C VAL A 253 -2.67 -23.20 -20.51
N ALA A 254 -2.78 -24.52 -20.76
CA ALA A 254 -2.87 -25.54 -19.71
C ALA A 254 -1.62 -25.59 -18.81
N VAL A 255 -0.42 -25.39 -19.39
CA VAL A 255 0.82 -25.28 -18.59
C VAL A 255 0.74 -24.11 -17.61
N GLN A 256 0.25 -22.94 -18.05
CA GLN A 256 0.07 -21.79 -17.15
C GLN A 256 -1.01 -22.05 -16.08
N ALA A 257 -2.09 -22.72 -16.42
CA ALA A 257 -3.10 -23.13 -15.44
C ALA A 257 -2.52 -24.07 -14.38
N GLN A 258 -1.70 -25.04 -14.79
CA GLN A 258 -1.01 -25.92 -13.87
C GLN A 258 -0.05 -25.16 -12.95
N ILE A 259 0.70 -24.19 -13.48
CA ILE A 259 1.59 -23.32 -12.70
C ILE A 259 0.78 -22.46 -11.71
N GLU A 260 -0.32 -21.83 -12.14
CA GLU A 260 -1.16 -21.01 -11.25
C GLU A 260 -1.64 -21.84 -10.06
N ILE A 261 -2.22 -23.01 -10.30
CA ILE A 261 -2.75 -23.86 -9.23
C ILE A 261 -1.63 -24.35 -8.29
N GLY A 262 -0.51 -24.82 -8.86
CA GLY A 262 0.62 -25.30 -8.08
C GLY A 262 1.22 -24.21 -7.19
N PHE A 263 1.42 -23.02 -7.73
CA PHE A 263 1.92 -21.87 -6.97
C PHE A 263 0.92 -21.45 -5.88
N GLU A 264 -0.36 -21.32 -6.22
CA GLU A 264 -1.38 -20.89 -5.25
C GLU A 264 -1.46 -21.88 -4.08
N ARG A 265 -1.51 -23.19 -4.34
CA ARG A 265 -1.53 -24.23 -3.28
C ARG A 265 -0.30 -24.18 -2.40
N PHE A 266 0.88 -24.04 -3.00
CA PHE A 266 2.13 -23.90 -2.26
C PHE A 266 2.15 -22.66 -1.34
N LEU A 267 1.72 -21.51 -1.88
CA LEU A 267 1.64 -20.26 -1.13
C LEU A 267 0.61 -20.32 0.01
N GLU A 268 -0.53 -20.96 -0.23
CA GLU A 268 -1.58 -21.10 0.79
C GLU A 268 -1.16 -22.07 1.91
N GLU A 269 -0.62 -23.24 1.56
CA GLU A 269 -0.15 -24.22 2.53
C GLU A 269 0.90 -23.64 3.48
N LYS A 270 1.82 -22.83 2.95
CA LYS A 270 2.93 -22.23 3.70
C LYS A 270 2.63 -20.81 4.18
N ASN A 271 1.40 -20.29 3.95
CA ASN A 271 0.93 -18.96 4.35
C ASN A 271 1.78 -17.79 3.81
N TYR A 272 2.13 -17.79 2.52
CA TYR A 272 2.76 -16.67 1.85
C TYR A 272 1.74 -15.74 1.18
N GLN A 273 2.04 -14.43 1.14
CA GLN A 273 1.20 -13.39 0.56
C GLN A 273 1.81 -12.78 -0.70
N ALA A 274 3.06 -13.11 -1.00
CA ALA A 274 3.76 -12.66 -2.19
C ALA A 274 4.72 -13.74 -2.68
N ILE A 275 5.03 -13.71 -3.97
CA ILE A 275 5.97 -14.64 -4.61
C ILE A 275 6.94 -13.87 -5.49
N VAL A 276 8.15 -14.36 -5.59
CA VAL A 276 9.20 -13.83 -6.46
C VAL A 276 9.82 -14.95 -7.26
N THR A 277 9.99 -14.74 -8.55
CA THR A 277 10.68 -15.66 -9.46
C THR A 277 11.76 -14.93 -10.23
N HIS A 278 12.66 -15.66 -10.90
CA HIS A 278 13.51 -15.07 -11.89
C HIS A 278 13.72 -16.01 -13.08
N PHE A 279 13.76 -15.47 -14.28
CA PHE A 279 13.80 -16.23 -15.53
C PHE A 279 15.13 -16.96 -15.77
N GLY A 280 16.19 -16.61 -15.05
CA GLY A 280 17.49 -17.28 -15.15
C GLY A 280 17.55 -18.63 -14.40
N ASP A 281 16.57 -18.94 -13.56
CA ASP A 281 16.46 -20.22 -12.85
C ASP A 281 15.00 -20.65 -12.72
N LEU A 282 14.53 -21.40 -13.69
CA LEU A 282 13.18 -21.95 -13.76
C LEU A 282 13.11 -23.45 -13.42
N GLY A 283 14.25 -24.10 -13.13
CA GLY A 283 14.32 -25.52 -12.77
C GLY A 283 13.54 -26.39 -13.74
N ALA A 284 12.60 -27.17 -13.23
CA ALA A 284 11.74 -28.06 -14.02
C ALA A 284 10.44 -27.42 -14.54
N LEU A 285 10.23 -26.10 -14.38
CA LEU A 285 9.08 -25.41 -14.98
C LEU A 285 9.22 -25.38 -16.51
N GLN A 286 8.12 -25.70 -17.21
CA GLN A 286 8.09 -25.75 -18.67
C GLN A 286 8.06 -24.37 -19.34
N GLN A 287 7.44 -23.41 -18.68
CA GLN A 287 7.28 -22.03 -19.15
C GLN A 287 7.68 -21.04 -18.07
N LEU A 288 8.00 -19.80 -18.47
CA LEU A 288 8.02 -18.66 -17.58
C LEU A 288 6.58 -18.40 -17.09
N PRO A 289 6.34 -18.22 -15.78
CA PRO A 289 4.99 -18.10 -15.22
C PRO A 289 4.35 -16.74 -15.48
N GLY A 290 3.87 -16.48 -16.69
CA GLY A 290 3.25 -15.23 -17.13
C GLY A 290 1.79 -15.11 -16.69
N LEU A 291 0.87 -15.81 -17.37
CA LEU A 291 -0.55 -15.83 -17.06
C LEU A 291 -0.79 -16.21 -15.59
N ALA A 292 -0.08 -17.21 -15.08
CA ALA A 292 -0.18 -17.64 -13.69
C ALA A 292 0.07 -16.51 -12.70
N ILE A 293 1.15 -15.74 -12.87
CA ILE A 293 1.50 -14.61 -11.98
C ILE A 293 0.50 -13.46 -12.12
N GLN A 294 0.07 -13.15 -13.35
CA GLN A 294 -0.95 -12.12 -13.58
C GLN A 294 -2.23 -12.43 -12.80
N ARG A 295 -2.66 -13.69 -12.81
CA ARG A 295 -3.83 -14.17 -12.07
C ARG A 295 -3.61 -14.16 -10.55
N LEU A 296 -2.46 -14.58 -10.06
CA LEU A 296 -2.12 -14.50 -8.63
C LEU A 296 -2.16 -13.05 -8.14
N MET A 297 -1.60 -12.10 -8.91
CA MET A 297 -1.73 -10.68 -8.56
C MET A 297 -3.18 -10.19 -8.58
N GLU A 298 -4.03 -10.66 -9.52
CA GLU A 298 -5.46 -10.36 -9.52
C GLU A 298 -6.16 -10.87 -8.24
N LYS A 299 -5.75 -12.03 -7.73
CA LYS A 299 -6.23 -12.61 -6.45
C LYS A 299 -5.69 -11.89 -5.21
N GLY A 300 -4.78 -10.92 -5.37
CA GLY A 300 -4.27 -10.08 -4.30
C GLY A 300 -2.87 -10.45 -3.79
N TYR A 301 -2.19 -11.41 -4.40
CA TYR A 301 -0.79 -11.68 -4.08
C TYR A 301 0.12 -10.54 -4.57
N GLY A 302 1.24 -10.35 -3.87
CA GLY A 302 2.34 -9.51 -4.36
C GLY A 302 3.22 -10.29 -5.33
N PHE A 303 3.86 -9.58 -6.24
CA PHE A 303 4.85 -10.15 -7.15
C PHE A 303 6.01 -9.18 -7.38
N GLY A 304 7.21 -9.75 -7.59
CA GLY A 304 8.41 -9.09 -8.05
C GLY A 304 9.20 -10.01 -8.97
N GLY A 305 9.80 -9.45 -10.00
CA GLY A 305 10.69 -10.17 -10.90
C GLY A 305 12.11 -10.30 -10.32
N GLU A 306 12.94 -11.18 -10.92
CA GLU A 306 14.38 -11.22 -10.71
C GLU A 306 14.87 -11.39 -9.25
N GLY A 307 14.04 -11.95 -8.40
CA GLY A 307 14.35 -12.06 -6.99
C GLY A 307 14.00 -10.84 -6.14
N ASP A 308 13.38 -9.79 -6.70
CA ASP A 308 13.06 -8.54 -6.00
C ASP A 308 11.89 -8.68 -5.03
N TRP A 309 12.20 -9.25 -3.88
CA TRP A 309 11.25 -9.44 -2.78
C TRP A 309 10.72 -8.12 -2.20
N LYS A 310 11.48 -7.02 -2.31
CA LYS A 310 11.05 -5.69 -1.82
C LYS A 310 9.86 -5.19 -2.63
N THR A 311 9.96 -5.24 -3.96
CA THR A 311 8.85 -4.84 -4.84
C THR A 311 7.65 -5.78 -4.68
N ALA A 312 7.88 -7.09 -4.51
CA ALA A 312 6.79 -8.04 -4.24
C ALA A 312 6.01 -7.71 -2.98
N ALA A 313 6.71 -7.41 -1.88
CA ALA A 313 6.09 -7.00 -0.63
C ALA A 313 5.35 -5.65 -0.78
N MET A 314 5.92 -4.68 -1.50
CA MET A 314 5.29 -3.38 -1.78
C MET A 314 4.01 -3.52 -2.59
N VAL A 315 3.99 -4.36 -3.63
CA VAL A 315 2.77 -4.65 -4.41
C VAL A 315 1.69 -5.25 -3.50
N ARG A 316 2.06 -6.19 -2.62
CA ARG A 316 1.12 -6.75 -1.63
C ARG A 316 0.60 -5.69 -0.67
N LEU A 317 1.47 -4.86 -0.11
CA LEU A 317 1.10 -3.76 0.80
C LEU A 317 0.08 -2.81 0.15
N MET A 318 0.33 -2.36 -1.07
CA MET A 318 -0.59 -1.48 -1.79
C MET A 318 -1.96 -2.14 -2.05
N LYS A 319 -1.97 -3.45 -2.35
CA LYS A 319 -3.23 -4.22 -2.50
C LYS A 319 -4.01 -4.32 -1.18
N ILE A 320 -3.32 -4.45 -0.04
CA ILE A 320 -3.94 -4.42 1.30
C ILE A 320 -4.63 -3.07 1.52
N MET A 321 -3.92 -1.97 1.29
CA MET A 321 -4.43 -0.61 1.50
C MET A 321 -5.63 -0.27 0.60
N THR A 322 -5.86 -1.01 -0.48
CA THR A 322 -7.00 -0.83 -1.39
C THR A 322 -8.13 -1.84 -1.16
N THR A 323 -8.00 -2.75 -0.19
CA THR A 323 -9.03 -3.76 0.11
C THR A 323 -10.38 -3.09 0.37
N GLY A 324 -11.44 -3.61 -0.28
CA GLY A 324 -12.80 -3.09 -0.14
C GLY A 324 -13.08 -1.74 -0.81
N LYS A 325 -12.13 -1.17 -1.57
CA LYS A 325 -12.39 0.03 -2.39
C LYS A 325 -13.26 -0.33 -3.59
N LYS A 326 -14.49 0.19 -3.65
CA LYS A 326 -15.49 -0.18 -4.68
C LYS A 326 -15.04 0.16 -6.11
N ASP A 327 -14.36 1.31 -6.28
CA ASP A 327 -13.94 1.83 -7.59
C ASP A 327 -12.42 1.67 -7.78
N ALA A 328 -11.84 0.58 -7.27
CA ALA A 328 -10.42 0.32 -7.39
C ALA A 328 -10.01 0.19 -8.87
N LYS A 329 -8.99 0.96 -9.25
CA LYS A 329 -8.44 0.97 -10.62
C LYS A 329 -7.29 -0.02 -10.79
N GLY A 330 -6.69 -0.46 -9.69
CA GLY A 330 -5.73 -1.54 -9.65
C GLY A 330 -4.29 -1.14 -9.28
N THR A 331 -3.55 -2.18 -8.92
CA THR A 331 -2.14 -2.14 -8.51
C THR A 331 -1.39 -3.26 -9.21
N SER A 332 -0.18 -2.99 -9.70
CA SER A 332 0.65 -3.93 -10.43
C SER A 332 2.12 -3.83 -10.04
N PHE A 333 2.84 -4.93 -10.23
CA PHE A 333 4.26 -4.91 -10.47
C PHE A 333 4.53 -4.35 -11.87
N MET A 334 5.53 -3.49 -12.02
CA MET A 334 5.96 -2.89 -13.28
C MET A 334 7.48 -2.75 -13.34
N GLU A 335 7.98 -2.47 -14.54
CA GLU A 335 9.36 -2.12 -14.81
C GLU A 335 9.40 -0.92 -15.78
N ASP A 336 10.23 0.09 -15.48
CA ASP A 336 10.54 1.18 -16.41
C ASP A 336 11.31 0.59 -17.61
N TYR A 337 10.61 0.32 -18.72
CA TYR A 337 11.16 -0.49 -19.82
C TYR A 337 11.83 0.36 -20.89
N THR A 338 11.16 1.40 -21.36
CA THR A 338 11.73 2.30 -22.39
C THR A 338 11.04 3.65 -22.40
N TYR A 339 11.68 4.65 -23.04
CA TYR A 339 11.19 6.01 -23.13
C TYR A 339 10.70 6.36 -24.52
N ASN A 340 9.61 7.09 -24.61
CA ASN A 340 9.28 7.89 -25.78
C ASN A 340 9.86 9.29 -25.59
N LEU A 341 10.77 9.69 -26.48
CA LEU A 341 11.48 10.96 -26.41
C LEU A 341 11.01 11.97 -27.48
N VAL A 342 9.89 11.70 -28.14
CA VAL A 342 9.32 12.63 -29.13
C VAL A 342 8.82 13.88 -28.40
N PRO A 343 9.28 15.10 -28.80
CA PRO A 343 8.85 16.34 -28.17
C PRO A 343 7.33 16.49 -28.09
N GLY A 344 6.81 16.80 -26.88
CA GLY A 344 5.39 16.93 -26.58
C GLY A 344 4.64 15.60 -26.41
N LYS A 345 5.35 14.46 -26.48
CA LYS A 345 4.80 13.10 -26.24
C LYS A 345 5.73 12.26 -25.37
N GLU A 346 6.57 12.93 -24.60
CA GLU A 346 7.55 12.27 -23.76
C GLU A 346 6.86 11.43 -22.68
N GLY A 347 7.41 10.25 -22.42
CA GLY A 347 6.87 9.37 -21.38
C GLY A 347 7.65 8.09 -21.22
N ILE A 348 7.28 7.32 -20.22
CA ILE A 348 7.85 6.03 -19.85
C ILE A 348 6.87 4.94 -20.22
N LEU A 349 7.33 3.95 -20.96
CA LEU A 349 6.61 2.70 -21.12
C LEU A 349 7.01 1.76 -19.98
N GLU A 350 6.06 1.46 -19.13
CA GLU A 350 6.20 0.43 -18.10
C GLU A 350 5.53 -0.87 -18.53
N ALA A 351 6.23 -1.94 -18.30
CA ALA A 351 5.81 -3.31 -18.56
C ALA A 351 6.52 -4.24 -17.56
N HIS A 352 6.55 -5.48 -17.80
CA HIS A 352 7.56 -6.49 -17.53
C HIS A 352 7.45 -7.52 -18.64
N MET A 353 8.23 -8.57 -18.60
CA MET A 353 8.19 -9.55 -19.68
C MET A 353 6.79 -10.12 -19.91
N LEU A 354 6.04 -10.44 -18.83
CA LEU A 354 4.71 -11.06 -18.90
C LEU A 354 3.76 -10.56 -17.79
N GLU A 355 4.30 -10.18 -16.64
CA GLU A 355 3.62 -10.22 -15.34
C GLU A 355 2.99 -8.88 -14.94
N VAL A 356 2.27 -8.24 -15.85
CA VAL A 356 1.48 -7.04 -15.52
C VAL A 356 0.07 -7.46 -15.05
N CYS A 357 -0.35 -6.91 -13.90
CA CYS A 357 -1.59 -7.30 -13.23
C CYS A 357 -2.85 -6.86 -14.02
N PRO A 358 -3.78 -7.76 -14.34
CA PRO A 358 -4.98 -7.42 -15.11
C PRO A 358 -5.96 -6.49 -14.37
N THR A 359 -5.78 -6.22 -13.07
CA THR A 359 -6.63 -5.24 -12.36
C THR A 359 -6.50 -3.82 -12.88
N ILE A 360 -5.40 -3.49 -13.58
CA ILE A 360 -5.20 -2.18 -14.22
C ILE A 360 -5.78 -2.10 -15.63
N ALA A 361 -6.34 -3.19 -16.16
CA ALA A 361 -6.87 -3.24 -17.52
C ALA A 361 -8.05 -2.29 -17.72
N ASP A 362 -8.11 -1.67 -18.91
CA ASP A 362 -9.23 -0.89 -19.41
C ASP A 362 -9.83 -1.58 -20.65
N GLY A 363 -10.96 -2.25 -20.45
CA GLY A 363 -11.63 -2.99 -21.50
C GLY A 363 -11.29 -4.48 -21.56
N PRO A 364 -11.43 -5.13 -22.72
CA PRO A 364 -11.32 -6.57 -22.85
C PRO A 364 -9.88 -7.04 -22.64
N ILE A 365 -9.74 -8.17 -21.95
CA ILE A 365 -8.48 -8.85 -21.70
C ILE A 365 -8.42 -10.08 -22.59
N SER A 366 -7.29 -10.31 -23.24
CA SER A 366 -7.08 -11.44 -24.14
C SER A 366 -5.94 -12.32 -23.68
N ILE A 367 -6.03 -13.63 -23.95
CA ILE A 367 -4.92 -14.57 -23.83
C ILE A 367 -4.18 -14.64 -25.15
N LYS A 368 -2.86 -14.58 -25.09
CA LYS A 368 -1.93 -14.68 -26.20
C LYS A 368 -0.79 -15.63 -25.85
N VAL A 369 -0.31 -16.39 -26.83
CA VAL A 369 0.88 -17.25 -26.70
C VAL A 369 1.92 -16.76 -27.69
N ASN A 370 3.01 -16.19 -27.18
CA ASN A 370 4.07 -15.63 -28.01
C ASN A 370 5.43 -16.17 -27.59
N PRO A 371 6.36 -16.32 -28.54
CA PRO A 371 7.75 -16.61 -28.24
C PRO A 371 8.32 -15.62 -27.23
N LEU A 372 9.13 -16.16 -26.33
CA LEU A 372 9.97 -15.38 -25.45
C LEU A 372 11.41 -15.74 -25.76
N SER A 373 12.22 -14.79 -26.24
CA SER A 373 13.60 -15.04 -26.67
C SER A 373 14.58 -15.28 -25.52
N MET A 374 14.09 -15.38 -24.30
CA MET A 374 14.89 -15.58 -23.08
C MET A 374 14.42 -16.82 -22.32
N GLY A 375 15.35 -17.44 -21.57
CA GLY A 375 15.05 -18.53 -20.65
C GLY A 375 14.99 -19.93 -21.27
N ASP A 376 15.13 -20.09 -22.58
CA ASP A 376 15.14 -21.37 -23.29
C ASP A 376 14.01 -22.32 -22.85
N ARG A 377 12.75 -21.80 -22.86
CA ARG A 377 11.55 -22.48 -22.44
C ARG A 377 10.49 -22.42 -23.55
N GLU A 378 9.40 -23.20 -23.34
CA GLU A 378 8.25 -23.13 -24.23
C GLU A 378 7.59 -21.74 -24.22
N ASP A 379 6.94 -21.38 -25.32
CA ASP A 379 6.22 -20.11 -25.47
C ASP A 379 5.15 -19.94 -24.38
N PRO A 380 5.27 -18.95 -23.48
CA PRO A 380 4.32 -18.80 -22.37
C PRO A 380 3.03 -18.12 -22.82
N ALA A 381 1.91 -18.60 -22.30
CA ALA A 381 0.66 -17.84 -22.36
C ALA A 381 0.68 -16.66 -21.39
N ARG A 382 0.07 -15.55 -21.82
CA ARG A 382 -0.05 -14.29 -21.06
C ARG A 382 -1.35 -13.56 -21.34
N LEU A 383 -1.79 -12.74 -20.38
CA LEU A 383 -2.86 -11.77 -20.60
C LEU A 383 -2.28 -10.52 -21.27
N VAL A 384 -2.98 -10.03 -22.29
CA VAL A 384 -2.68 -8.76 -22.96
C VAL A 384 -3.92 -7.86 -22.89
N PHE A 385 -3.68 -6.58 -22.63
CA PHE A 385 -4.73 -5.58 -22.44
C PHE A 385 -4.16 -4.17 -22.52
N THR A 386 -5.03 -3.18 -22.71
CA THR A 386 -4.68 -1.77 -22.52
C THR A 386 -4.96 -1.37 -21.07
N SER A 387 -4.06 -0.62 -20.45
CA SER A 387 -4.28 -0.14 -19.06
C SER A 387 -5.21 1.07 -19.02
N LYS A 388 -5.78 1.30 -17.84
CA LYS A 388 -6.52 2.51 -17.48
C LYS A 388 -5.65 3.76 -17.61
N THR A 389 -6.30 4.91 -17.66
CA THR A 389 -5.66 6.22 -17.68
C THR A 389 -5.91 6.99 -16.38
N GLY A 390 -5.15 8.05 -16.16
CA GLY A 390 -5.31 8.96 -15.03
C GLY A 390 -4.10 9.02 -14.10
N PRO A 391 -4.21 9.80 -13.01
CA PRO A 391 -3.14 9.93 -12.04
C PRO A 391 -2.83 8.59 -11.36
N ALA A 392 -1.54 8.34 -11.16
CA ALA A 392 -1.04 7.15 -10.50
C ALA A 392 0.25 7.47 -9.73
N ILE A 393 0.76 6.49 -9.00
CA ILE A 393 2.09 6.52 -8.43
C ILE A 393 2.89 5.30 -8.84
N ALA A 394 4.18 5.49 -9.03
CA ALA A 394 5.17 4.41 -9.10
C ALA A 394 6.11 4.54 -7.89
N THR A 395 6.36 3.45 -7.18
CA THR A 395 7.22 3.45 -6.00
C THR A 395 8.32 2.41 -6.13
N SER A 396 9.50 2.73 -5.60
CA SER A 396 10.62 1.79 -5.48
C SER A 396 11.15 1.82 -4.06
N LEU A 397 11.20 0.65 -3.41
CA LEU A 397 11.86 0.48 -2.12
C LEU A 397 13.24 -0.10 -2.36
N ILE A 398 14.26 0.69 -2.06
CA ILE A 398 15.66 0.29 -2.24
C ILE A 398 16.40 0.19 -0.91
N ASP A 399 17.39 -0.66 -0.86
CA ASP A 399 18.34 -0.77 0.25
C ASP A 399 19.63 -0.05 -0.12
N LEU A 400 20.03 0.91 0.71
CA LEU A 400 21.27 1.70 0.55
C LEU A 400 22.42 1.15 1.42
N GLY A 401 22.22 -0.01 2.06
CA GLY A 401 23.20 -0.66 2.95
C GLY A 401 23.21 -0.06 4.37
N ASP A 402 22.80 1.16 4.53
CA ASP A 402 22.66 1.82 5.84
C ASP A 402 21.22 2.17 6.20
N ARG A 403 20.28 2.08 5.26
CA ARG A 403 18.86 2.32 5.42
C ARG A 403 18.05 1.88 4.21
N PHE A 404 16.75 1.68 4.39
CA PHE A 404 15.80 1.64 3.29
C PHE A 404 15.38 3.05 2.88
N ARG A 405 15.20 3.23 1.56
CA ARG A 405 14.61 4.45 0.98
C ARG A 405 13.41 4.07 0.12
N LEU A 406 12.28 4.71 0.37
CA LEU A 406 11.11 4.66 -0.48
C LEU A 406 11.10 5.88 -1.41
N ILE A 407 11.14 5.63 -2.71
CA ILE A 407 11.03 6.65 -3.75
C ILE A 407 9.60 6.61 -4.27
N ILE A 408 8.92 7.77 -4.26
CA ILE A 408 7.51 7.91 -4.63
C ILE A 408 7.42 8.89 -5.78
N LYS A 409 7.05 8.41 -6.97
CA LYS A 409 6.94 9.18 -8.21
C LYS A 409 5.47 9.32 -8.61
N LYS A 410 4.98 10.54 -8.73
CA LYS A 410 3.65 10.83 -9.26
C LYS A 410 3.66 10.87 -10.78
N THR A 411 2.60 10.34 -11.39
CA THR A 411 2.48 10.18 -12.83
C THR A 411 1.11 10.66 -13.33
N GLU A 412 1.06 11.10 -14.56
CA GLU A 412 -0.18 11.45 -15.25
C GLU A 412 -0.19 10.91 -16.67
N LYS A 413 -1.41 10.58 -17.23
CA LYS A 413 -1.37 10.01 -18.54
C LYS A 413 -2.59 9.73 -19.42
N GLU A 414 -2.32 9.68 -20.73
CA GLU A 414 -3.09 9.11 -21.83
C GLU A 414 -2.36 7.91 -22.45
N MET A 415 -3.06 6.82 -22.78
CA MET A 415 -2.45 5.59 -23.25
C MET A 415 -2.52 5.42 -24.77
N PRO A 416 -1.42 5.13 -25.48
CA PRO A 416 -1.52 4.47 -26.78
C PRO A 416 -2.00 3.02 -26.59
N LYS A 417 -2.80 2.53 -27.54
CA LYS A 417 -3.14 1.11 -27.57
C LYS A 417 -1.92 0.32 -28.05
N LEU A 418 -1.41 -0.57 -27.18
CA LEU A 418 -0.29 -1.44 -27.48
C LEU A 418 -0.73 -2.91 -27.43
N PRO A 419 -0.09 -3.79 -28.21
CA PRO A 419 -0.47 -5.21 -28.28
C PRO A 419 0.07 -6.05 -27.11
N VAL A 420 0.47 -5.40 -26.01
CA VAL A 420 1.08 -6.00 -24.82
C VAL A 420 0.48 -5.38 -23.56
N ALA A 421 0.57 -6.08 -22.44
CA ALA A 421 0.14 -5.54 -21.15
C ALA A 421 1.17 -4.51 -20.66
N THR A 422 0.86 -3.24 -20.79
CA THR A 422 1.75 -2.12 -20.47
C THR A 422 0.99 -0.96 -19.87
N ALA A 423 1.70 -0.10 -19.14
CA ALA A 423 1.27 1.26 -18.86
C ALA A 423 2.24 2.23 -19.53
N PHE A 424 1.72 3.35 -20.02
CA PHE A 424 2.57 4.42 -20.53
C PHE A 424 2.19 5.71 -19.82
N TRP A 425 3.13 6.45 -19.25
CA TRP A 425 2.85 7.63 -18.46
C TRP A 425 4.01 8.63 -18.46
N THR A 426 3.68 9.87 -18.13
CA THR A 426 4.65 10.96 -17.97
C THR A 426 4.87 11.21 -16.48
N PRO A 427 6.10 11.17 -15.95
CA PRO A 427 6.38 11.57 -14.58
C PRO A 427 6.19 13.06 -14.40
N GLN A 428 5.80 13.47 -13.21
CA GLN A 428 5.83 14.88 -12.83
C GLN A 428 7.25 15.30 -12.43
N PRO A 429 7.66 16.57 -12.69
CA PRO A 429 6.95 17.58 -13.46
C PRO A 429 7.01 17.35 -14.98
N ASP A 430 7.99 16.59 -15.45
CA ASP A 430 8.26 16.18 -16.81
C ASP A 430 9.19 14.96 -16.85
N LEU A 431 9.36 14.33 -18.03
CA LEU A 431 10.20 13.14 -18.17
C LEU A 431 11.66 13.39 -17.78
N ALA A 432 12.25 14.50 -18.20
CA ALA A 432 13.67 14.76 -17.97
C ALA A 432 13.96 14.94 -16.47
N THR A 433 13.19 15.77 -15.79
CA THR A 433 13.32 16.03 -14.34
C THR A 433 12.97 14.79 -13.53
N GLY A 434 11.87 14.10 -13.85
CA GLY A 434 11.43 12.94 -13.12
C GLY A 434 12.39 11.76 -13.24
N ALA A 435 12.94 11.52 -14.43
CA ALA A 435 13.94 10.48 -14.65
C ALA A 435 15.29 10.82 -13.99
N GLU A 436 15.76 12.09 -14.08
CA GLU A 436 16.98 12.52 -13.39
C GLU A 436 16.84 12.34 -11.88
N ALA A 437 15.73 12.77 -11.29
CA ALA A 437 15.47 12.63 -9.86
C ALA A 437 15.43 11.16 -9.43
N TRP A 438 14.78 10.28 -10.22
CA TRP A 438 14.71 8.85 -9.96
C TRP A 438 16.09 8.19 -9.91
N ILE A 439 16.94 8.48 -10.90
CA ILE A 439 18.31 7.97 -10.98
C ILE A 439 19.15 8.50 -9.82
N LEU A 440 19.04 9.80 -9.50
CA LEU A 440 19.76 10.41 -8.37
C LEU A 440 19.36 9.81 -7.01
N ALA A 441 18.10 9.45 -6.84
CA ALA A 441 17.60 8.79 -5.65
C ALA A 441 18.04 7.33 -5.54
N GLY A 442 18.56 6.73 -6.61
CA GLY A 442 18.94 5.32 -6.70
C GLY A 442 17.76 4.39 -7.04
N GLY A 443 16.70 4.94 -7.65
CA GLY A 443 15.49 4.18 -7.99
C GLY A 443 15.77 2.98 -8.88
N ALA A 444 15.14 1.85 -8.57
CA ALA A 444 15.23 0.63 -9.33
C ALA A 444 14.47 0.74 -10.66
N HIS A 445 14.73 -0.19 -11.57
CA HIS A 445 13.88 -0.39 -12.76
C HIS A 445 12.55 -1.03 -12.39
N HIS A 446 12.49 -1.81 -11.31
CA HIS A 446 11.23 -2.35 -10.77
C HIS A 446 10.47 -1.32 -9.96
N THR A 447 9.13 -1.31 -10.13
CA THR A 447 8.21 -0.44 -9.41
C THR A 447 6.98 -1.21 -8.93
N ALA A 448 6.47 -0.79 -7.77
CA ALA A 448 5.09 -1.07 -7.39
C ALA A 448 4.24 0.12 -7.86
N PHE A 449 3.36 -0.15 -8.81
CA PHE A 449 2.54 0.85 -9.48
C PHE A 449 1.08 0.78 -9.01
N SER A 450 0.43 1.94 -8.78
CA SER A 450 -0.96 1.96 -8.37
C SER A 450 -1.70 3.23 -8.84
N TYR A 451 -2.93 3.03 -9.33
CA TYR A 451 -3.91 4.10 -9.55
C TYR A 451 -4.70 4.45 -8.29
N ASP A 452 -4.60 3.67 -7.23
CA ASP A 452 -5.49 3.75 -6.08
C ASP A 452 -4.84 4.33 -4.83
N ILE A 453 -3.52 4.27 -4.76
CA ILE A 453 -2.72 4.74 -3.64
C ILE A 453 -2.19 6.14 -3.94
N THR A 454 -2.18 7.00 -2.92
CA THR A 454 -1.61 8.35 -3.03
C THR A 454 -0.16 8.38 -2.52
N ALA A 455 0.60 9.38 -3.00
CA ALA A 455 1.95 9.60 -2.50
C ALA A 455 1.97 9.90 -0.99
N GLU A 456 0.95 10.59 -0.48
CA GLU A 456 0.78 10.87 0.95
C GLU A 456 0.62 9.59 1.76
N GLN A 457 -0.21 8.64 1.31
CA GLN A 457 -0.38 7.35 1.99
C GLN A 457 0.93 6.55 2.08
N MET A 458 1.72 6.55 1.02
CA MET A 458 3.02 5.87 1.02
C MET A 458 4.04 6.58 1.90
N GLY A 459 4.02 7.91 1.94
CA GLY A 459 4.84 8.69 2.85
C GLY A 459 4.48 8.47 4.32
N ASP A 460 3.18 8.49 4.65
CA ASP A 460 2.69 8.19 6.00
C ASP A 460 3.10 6.76 6.44
N TRP A 461 3.07 5.78 5.52
CA TRP A 461 3.55 4.43 5.81
C TRP A 461 5.07 4.42 6.05
N ALA A 462 5.85 5.09 5.21
CA ALA A 462 7.31 5.16 5.36
C ALA A 462 7.71 5.84 6.67
N GLU A 463 7.02 6.92 7.07
CA GLU A 463 7.22 7.60 8.34
C GLU A 463 6.94 6.66 9.52
N ALA A 464 5.84 5.91 9.48
CA ALA A 464 5.50 4.93 10.51
C ALA A 464 6.51 3.79 10.60
N MET A 465 7.14 3.39 9.48
CA MET A 465 8.22 2.38 9.45
C MET A 465 9.60 2.95 9.79
N GLY A 466 9.72 4.24 9.99
CA GLY A 466 11.00 4.91 10.32
C GLY A 466 12.03 4.84 9.20
N ILE A 467 11.58 4.84 7.93
CA ILE A 467 12.45 4.81 6.75
C ILE A 467 12.42 6.11 5.98
N GLU A 468 13.45 6.33 5.17
CA GLU A 468 13.53 7.50 4.30
C GLU A 468 12.47 7.44 3.20
N ALA A 469 11.71 8.53 3.02
CA ALA A 469 10.86 8.74 1.87
C ALA A 469 11.33 9.96 1.06
N VAL A 470 11.36 9.85 -0.27
CA VAL A 470 11.64 10.96 -1.17
C VAL A 470 10.55 11.04 -2.23
N TYR A 471 10.16 12.26 -2.59
CA TYR A 471 9.03 12.53 -3.49
C TYR A 471 9.53 13.12 -4.80
N ILE A 472 8.98 12.60 -5.90
CA ILE A 472 9.16 13.15 -7.24
C ILE A 472 7.78 13.53 -7.75
N ASP A 473 7.52 14.83 -7.82
CA ASP A 473 6.22 15.39 -8.19
C ASP A 473 6.37 16.73 -8.91
N LYS A 474 5.23 17.44 -9.08
CA LYS A 474 5.18 18.74 -9.79
C LYS A 474 6.10 19.84 -9.21
N ASP A 475 6.47 19.72 -7.93
CA ASP A 475 7.29 20.71 -7.23
C ASP A 475 8.78 20.33 -7.19
N THR A 476 9.15 19.19 -7.81
CA THR A 476 10.51 18.68 -7.83
C THR A 476 11.45 19.59 -8.61
N GLN A 477 12.50 20.06 -7.94
CA GLN A 477 13.60 20.83 -8.52
C GLN A 477 14.91 20.10 -8.23
N ILE A 478 15.65 19.73 -9.25
CA ILE A 478 16.86 18.89 -9.13
C ILE A 478 17.88 19.41 -8.12
N ARG A 479 18.12 20.74 -8.07
CA ARG A 479 19.05 21.33 -7.08
C ARG A 479 18.58 21.09 -5.65
N ASN A 480 17.31 21.30 -5.37
CA ASN A 480 16.71 21.12 -4.04
C ASN A 480 16.69 19.63 -3.68
N PHE A 481 16.30 18.78 -4.63
CA PHE A 481 16.28 17.35 -4.49
C PHE A 481 17.66 16.76 -4.13
N LYS A 482 18.72 17.20 -4.84
CA LYS A 482 20.11 16.84 -4.49
C LYS A 482 20.50 17.25 -3.05
N ASN A 483 20.01 18.39 -2.57
CA ASN A 483 20.27 18.81 -1.20
C ASN A 483 19.48 17.97 -0.19
N GLU A 484 18.20 17.67 -0.49
CA GLU A 484 17.37 16.78 0.31
C GLU A 484 18.05 15.42 0.50
N LEU A 485 18.50 14.77 -0.59
CA LEU A 485 19.21 13.49 -0.51
C LEU A 485 20.46 13.54 0.37
N LYS A 486 21.20 14.67 0.36
CA LYS A 486 22.37 14.85 1.23
C LYS A 486 21.97 15.00 2.70
N TRP A 487 20.94 15.80 2.99
CA TRP A 487 20.43 15.97 4.37
C TRP A 487 19.87 14.69 4.92
N ASN A 488 19.10 13.96 4.14
CA ASN A 488 18.58 12.65 4.53
C ASN A 488 19.72 11.67 4.84
N SER A 489 20.76 11.65 4.00
CA SER A 489 21.93 10.81 4.25
C SER A 489 22.64 11.14 5.57
N MET A 490 22.69 12.43 5.97
CA MET A 490 23.24 12.83 7.26
C MET A 490 22.30 12.42 8.41
N TYR A 491 21.01 12.71 8.27
CA TYR A 491 20.00 12.39 9.29
C TYR A 491 20.01 10.91 9.67
N TYR A 492 19.88 10.04 8.66
CA TYR A 492 19.82 8.59 8.90
C TYR A 492 21.14 7.97 9.36
N LYS A 493 22.29 8.62 9.12
CA LYS A 493 23.59 8.20 9.70
C LYS A 493 23.77 8.59 11.16
N LEU A 494 23.17 9.70 11.57
CA LEU A 494 23.27 10.20 12.95
C LEU A 494 22.28 9.55 13.90
N ASN A 495 21.16 9.05 13.37
CA ASN A 495 20.07 8.44 14.14
C ASN A 495 20.04 6.89 14.05
N LYS A 496 21.21 6.30 13.82
CA LYS A 496 21.40 4.83 13.88
C LYS A 496 21.57 4.34 15.30
#